data_ab1ec491a6063a7ca550f5d27f7eeb09
#
_entry.id   ab1ec491a6063a7ca550f5d27f7eeb09
#
_cell.length_a   1.000
_cell.length_b   1.000
_cell.length_c   1.000
_cell.angle_alpha   90.00
_cell.angle_beta   90.00
_cell.angle_gamma   90.00
#
_symmetry.space_group_name_H-M   'P 1'
#
loop_
_entity.id
_entity.type
_entity.pdbx_description
1 polymer ?
#
loop_
_entity_poly.entity_id
_entity_poly.type
_entity_poly.pdbx_seq_one_letter_code
_entity_poly.pdbx_strand_id
1 'polypeptide(L)'
;HMQVFLYFCKQIQTKMSIFDYIEQHSSPESDTLKQITRSTHLEVINPRMLSGHIQGRVLSMFSQMIQPQRILELGTFTGYSALCLAEGLTRDGKLITIEHNDEMEPAIRRNLALSTLGDKIELIIGDAKQVLSSFNQSNTTIPSYEQPLFDLAFIDADKKEYCDYLDLVLPIMRPGGWILADNTLWDGHIIDPAYDKDKQTIALRAFNNKVMQDERLEKVILPLRDGLTIIRKKDTATS
;
A
#
# COMPACT_ATOMS: atom_id res chain seq x y z
N HIS A 1 38.03 29.26 -24.61
CA HIS A 1 36.67 29.22 -24.02
C HIS A 1 36.00 27.85 -24.13
N MET A 2 36.17 27.12 -25.22
CA MET A 2 35.57 25.78 -25.43
C MET A 2 36.18 24.70 -24.51
N GLN A 3 37.47 24.74 -24.19
CA GLN A 3 38.12 23.81 -23.28
C GLN A 3 37.67 23.98 -21.80
N VAL A 4 37.39 25.21 -21.39
CA VAL A 4 36.86 25.54 -20.05
C VAL A 4 35.43 25.06 -19.91
N PHE A 5 34.62 25.20 -20.97
CA PHE A 5 33.24 24.69 -21.00
C PHE A 5 33.20 23.16 -20.95
N LEU A 6 34.09 22.49 -21.68
CA LEU A 6 34.24 21.02 -21.63
C LEU A 6 34.81 20.52 -20.29
N TYR A 7 35.64 21.32 -19.60
CA TYR A 7 36.10 21.00 -18.25
C TYR A 7 35.00 21.12 -17.22
N PHE A 8 34.13 22.16 -17.30
CA PHE A 8 32.94 22.28 -16.45
C PHE A 8 31.88 21.20 -16.75
N CYS A 9 31.67 20.84 -18.01
CA CYS A 9 30.77 19.74 -18.37
C CYS A 9 31.28 18.35 -17.91
N LYS A 10 32.59 18.16 -17.79
CA LYS A 10 33.17 16.91 -17.23
C LYS A 10 33.11 16.83 -15.70
N GLN A 11 32.91 17.93 -15.01
CA GLN A 11 32.79 17.93 -13.54
C GLN A 11 31.35 17.75 -13.03
N ILE A 12 30.33 17.80 -13.88
CA ILE A 12 28.97 17.38 -13.55
C ILE A 12 28.81 15.91 -13.93
N GLN A 13 29.66 15.05 -13.46
CA GLN A 13 29.27 13.68 -13.16
C GLN A 13 28.44 13.80 -11.89
N THR A 14 27.13 13.98 -12.05
CA THR A 14 26.16 13.78 -10.97
C THR A 14 26.46 12.39 -10.42
N LYS A 15 27.04 12.37 -9.22
CA LYS A 15 27.36 11.10 -8.55
C LYS A 15 26.02 10.37 -8.42
N MET A 16 25.88 9.24 -9.12
CA MET A 16 24.67 8.40 -9.05
C MET A 16 24.30 8.21 -7.58
N SER A 17 23.06 8.55 -7.22
CA SER A 17 22.59 8.31 -5.88
C SER A 17 22.34 6.81 -5.65
N ILE A 18 22.32 6.37 -4.41
CA ILE A 18 21.96 4.99 -4.09
C ILE A 18 20.54 4.66 -4.57
N PHE A 19 19.64 5.64 -4.60
CA PHE A 19 18.28 5.45 -5.11
C PHE A 19 18.26 5.23 -6.62
N ASP A 20 19.04 6.02 -7.40
CA ASP A 20 19.17 5.81 -8.85
C ASP A 20 19.74 4.44 -9.16
N TYR A 21 20.72 3.97 -8.35
CA TYR A 21 21.29 2.63 -8.49
C TYR A 21 20.24 1.55 -8.23
N ILE A 22 19.45 1.69 -7.15
CA ILE A 22 18.37 0.74 -6.83
C ILE A 22 17.35 0.69 -7.97
N GLU A 23 16.91 1.83 -8.49
CA GLU A 23 15.94 1.88 -9.59
C GLU A 23 16.48 1.20 -10.85
N GLN A 24 17.75 1.46 -11.20
CA GLN A 24 18.39 0.86 -12.38
C GLN A 24 18.62 -0.65 -12.26
N HIS A 25 18.68 -1.18 -11.03
CA HIS A 25 18.90 -2.60 -10.74
C HIS A 25 17.63 -3.33 -10.27
N SER A 26 16.49 -2.68 -10.39
CA SER A 26 15.17 -3.26 -10.11
C SER A 26 14.41 -3.51 -11.40
N SER A 27 13.46 -4.45 -11.38
CA SER A 27 12.59 -4.71 -12.54
C SER A 27 11.84 -3.43 -12.92
N PRO A 28 11.81 -3.05 -14.21
CA PRO A 28 11.19 -1.81 -14.65
C PRO A 28 9.67 -1.82 -14.42
N GLU A 29 9.10 -0.63 -14.32
CA GLU A 29 7.65 -0.46 -14.39
C GLU A 29 7.12 -0.89 -15.76
N SER A 30 5.90 -1.44 -15.78
CA SER A 30 5.16 -1.63 -17.03
C SER A 30 4.82 -0.28 -17.67
N ASP A 31 4.54 -0.28 -18.96
CA ASP A 31 4.15 0.96 -19.67
C ASP A 31 2.86 1.55 -19.12
N THR A 32 1.94 0.71 -18.65
CA THR A 32 0.73 1.14 -17.94
C THR A 32 1.07 1.90 -16.66
N LEU A 33 1.94 1.37 -15.81
CA LEU A 33 2.34 2.03 -14.55
C LEU A 33 3.07 3.34 -14.81
N LYS A 34 3.95 3.41 -15.84
CA LYS A 34 4.60 4.67 -16.28
C LYS A 34 3.57 5.71 -16.73
N GLN A 35 2.54 5.28 -17.47
CA GLN A 35 1.47 6.17 -17.91
C GLN A 35 0.69 6.72 -16.71
N ILE A 36 0.35 5.87 -15.74
CA ILE A 36 -0.33 6.28 -14.50
C ILE A 36 0.54 7.25 -13.71
N THR A 37 1.83 6.95 -13.53
CA THR A 37 2.78 7.85 -12.88
C THR A 37 2.78 9.22 -13.55
N ARG A 38 2.86 9.25 -14.89
CA ARG A 38 2.86 10.50 -15.64
C ARG A 38 1.56 11.29 -15.48
N SER A 39 0.40 10.64 -15.64
CA SER A 39 -0.90 11.31 -15.50
C SER A 39 -1.11 11.81 -14.08
N THR A 40 -0.72 11.04 -13.06
CA THR A 40 -0.78 11.47 -11.65
C THR A 40 0.01 12.76 -11.42
N HIS A 41 1.23 12.86 -11.94
CA HIS A 41 2.05 14.07 -11.79
C HIS A 41 1.52 15.29 -12.55
N LEU A 42 0.75 15.09 -13.60
CA LEU A 42 0.18 16.15 -14.42
C LEU A 42 -1.18 16.64 -13.96
N GLU A 43 -1.99 15.77 -13.38
CA GLU A 43 -3.43 15.99 -13.18
C GLU A 43 -3.85 16.00 -11.71
N VAL A 44 -3.04 15.45 -10.79
CA VAL A 44 -3.46 15.24 -9.40
C VAL A 44 -2.70 16.15 -8.44
N ILE A 45 -3.43 16.73 -7.48
CA ILE A 45 -2.83 17.46 -6.36
C ILE A 45 -2.10 16.46 -5.46
N ASN A 46 -0.89 16.80 -5.02
CA ASN A 46 -0.02 15.94 -4.18
C ASN A 46 0.41 14.62 -4.85
N PRO A 47 1.02 14.63 -6.05
CA PRO A 47 1.44 13.41 -6.74
C PRO A 47 2.47 12.58 -5.95
N ARG A 48 3.07 13.14 -4.89
CA ARG A 48 4.00 12.44 -3.98
C ARG A 48 3.34 11.30 -3.19
N MET A 49 2.00 11.28 -3.13
CA MET A 49 1.24 10.19 -2.50
C MET A 49 1.32 8.88 -3.30
N LEU A 50 1.76 8.94 -4.57
CA LEU A 50 1.96 7.75 -5.38
C LEU A 50 3.03 6.84 -4.75
N SER A 51 2.75 5.54 -4.66
CA SER A 51 3.70 4.55 -4.13
C SER A 51 5.03 4.56 -4.91
N GLY A 52 4.96 4.73 -6.24
CA GLY A 52 6.12 4.81 -7.12
C GLY A 52 6.78 3.46 -7.41
N HIS A 53 7.81 3.50 -8.26
CA HIS A 53 8.41 2.32 -8.88
C HIS A 53 8.86 1.24 -7.86
N ILE A 54 9.76 1.59 -6.95
CA ILE A 54 10.37 0.57 -6.05
C ILE A 54 9.34 -0.02 -5.11
N GLN A 55 8.50 0.81 -4.48
CA GLN A 55 7.46 0.31 -3.59
C GLN A 55 6.43 -0.51 -4.35
N GLY A 56 6.02 -0.08 -5.56
CA GLY A 56 5.13 -0.85 -6.42
C GLY A 56 5.69 -2.24 -6.75
N ARG A 57 7.00 -2.35 -7.06
CA ARG A 57 7.64 -3.66 -7.28
C ARG A 57 7.67 -4.51 -6.02
N VAL A 58 7.91 -3.91 -4.86
CA VAL A 58 7.85 -4.63 -3.57
C VAL A 58 6.45 -5.17 -3.30
N LEU A 59 5.40 -4.34 -3.47
CA LEU A 59 4.00 -4.77 -3.33
C LEU A 59 3.65 -5.92 -4.29
N SER A 60 4.05 -5.79 -5.56
CA SER A 60 3.86 -6.83 -6.56
C SER A 60 4.57 -8.14 -6.17
N MET A 61 5.83 -8.07 -5.73
CA MET A 61 6.59 -9.28 -5.34
C MET A 61 5.97 -9.95 -4.11
N PHE A 62 5.53 -9.20 -3.09
CA PHE A 62 4.82 -9.78 -1.95
C PHE A 62 3.52 -10.45 -2.41
N SER A 63 2.74 -9.80 -3.25
CA SER A 63 1.53 -10.40 -3.80
C SER A 63 1.82 -11.68 -4.58
N GLN A 64 2.85 -11.69 -5.43
CA GLN A 64 3.25 -12.88 -6.18
C GLN A 64 3.76 -14.03 -5.27
N MET A 65 4.44 -13.71 -4.17
CA MET A 65 4.88 -14.71 -3.19
C MET A 65 3.71 -15.31 -2.40
N ILE A 66 2.70 -14.49 -2.09
CA ILE A 66 1.51 -14.89 -1.33
C ILE A 66 0.49 -15.60 -2.22
N GLN A 67 0.39 -15.22 -3.50
CA GLN A 67 -0.62 -15.70 -4.46
C GLN A 67 -2.05 -15.59 -3.91
N PRO A 68 -2.49 -14.38 -3.51
CA PRO A 68 -3.76 -14.20 -2.84
C PRO A 68 -4.93 -14.45 -3.78
N GLN A 69 -6.01 -15.03 -3.25
CA GLN A 69 -7.30 -15.08 -3.90
C GLN A 69 -8.08 -13.79 -3.65
N ARG A 70 -7.92 -13.18 -2.48
CA ARG A 70 -8.61 -11.96 -2.11
C ARG A 70 -7.65 -10.94 -1.50
N ILE A 71 -7.60 -9.77 -2.12
CA ILE A 71 -6.83 -8.62 -1.63
C ILE A 71 -7.79 -7.51 -1.23
N LEU A 72 -7.50 -6.85 -0.11
CA LEU A 72 -8.13 -5.62 0.34
C LEU A 72 -7.11 -4.47 0.30
N GLU A 73 -7.51 -3.34 -0.25
CA GLU A 73 -6.70 -2.11 -0.21
C GLU A 73 -7.52 -0.96 0.38
N LEU A 74 -6.93 -0.24 1.32
CA LEU A 74 -7.49 0.98 1.91
C LEU A 74 -6.65 2.18 1.44
N GLY A 75 -7.25 3.03 0.62
CA GLY A 75 -6.59 4.13 -0.07
C GLY A 75 -6.16 3.73 -1.48
N THR A 76 -6.98 4.06 -2.48
CA THR A 76 -6.71 3.73 -3.90
C THR A 76 -5.85 4.78 -4.58
N PHE A 77 -6.07 6.06 -4.23
CA PHE A 77 -5.49 7.23 -4.87
C PHE A 77 -5.68 7.22 -6.39
N THR A 78 -4.69 6.79 -7.19
CA THR A 78 -4.80 6.72 -8.66
C THR A 78 -4.82 5.28 -9.19
N GLY A 79 -4.86 4.27 -8.31
CA GLY A 79 -4.94 2.85 -8.67
C GLY A 79 -3.58 2.20 -8.98
N TYR A 80 -2.47 2.89 -8.74
CA TYR A 80 -1.13 2.37 -9.02
C TYR A 80 -0.79 1.15 -8.16
N SER A 81 -0.94 1.26 -6.83
CA SER A 81 -0.70 0.17 -5.88
C SER A 81 -1.66 -1.00 -6.10
N ALA A 82 -2.94 -0.71 -6.38
CA ALA A 82 -3.93 -1.73 -6.72
C ALA A 82 -3.49 -2.61 -7.90
N LEU A 83 -2.98 -2.00 -8.98
CA LEU A 83 -2.45 -2.74 -10.13
C LEU A 83 -1.21 -3.54 -9.78
N CYS A 84 -0.28 -2.99 -8.99
CA CYS A 84 0.90 -3.71 -8.52
C CYS A 84 0.53 -4.94 -7.67
N LEU A 85 -0.43 -4.78 -6.75
CA LEU A 85 -0.93 -5.88 -5.93
C LEU A 85 -1.68 -6.93 -6.75
N ALA A 86 -2.43 -6.50 -7.77
CA ALA A 86 -3.18 -7.40 -8.64
C ALA A 86 -2.29 -8.33 -9.48
N GLU A 87 -1.00 -7.99 -9.69
CA GLU A 87 -0.04 -8.84 -10.42
C GLU A 87 0.15 -10.23 -9.77
N GLY A 88 -0.06 -10.35 -8.44
CA GLY A 88 0.07 -11.62 -7.72
C GLY A 88 -1.22 -12.39 -7.52
N LEU A 89 -2.38 -11.84 -7.92
CA LEU A 89 -3.67 -12.50 -7.77
C LEU A 89 -3.69 -13.86 -8.48
N THR A 90 -4.29 -14.85 -7.81
CA THR A 90 -4.62 -16.12 -8.46
C THR A 90 -5.53 -15.90 -9.67
N ARG A 91 -5.70 -16.94 -10.50
CA ARG A 91 -6.47 -16.84 -11.76
C ARG A 91 -7.86 -16.20 -11.55
N ASP A 92 -8.58 -16.65 -10.55
CA ASP A 92 -9.94 -16.20 -10.23
C ASP A 92 -9.97 -15.23 -9.05
N GLY A 93 -8.79 -14.73 -8.66
CA GLY A 93 -8.63 -13.81 -7.54
C GLY A 93 -9.18 -12.42 -7.83
N LYS A 94 -9.57 -11.72 -6.77
CA LYS A 94 -10.13 -10.36 -6.79
C LYS A 94 -9.42 -9.45 -5.79
N LEU A 95 -9.30 -8.17 -6.16
CA LEU A 95 -8.85 -7.10 -5.29
C LEU A 95 -10.02 -6.13 -5.09
N ILE A 96 -10.31 -5.81 -3.83
CA ILE A 96 -11.25 -4.73 -3.47
C ILE A 96 -10.41 -3.56 -2.97
N THR A 97 -10.57 -2.40 -3.58
CA THR A 97 -9.90 -1.16 -3.17
C THR A 97 -10.94 -0.11 -2.79
N ILE A 98 -10.67 0.61 -1.69
CA ILE A 98 -11.59 1.60 -1.12
C ILE A 98 -10.95 2.97 -1.21
N GLU A 99 -11.67 3.93 -1.83
CA GLU A 99 -11.26 5.33 -1.93
C GLU A 99 -12.31 6.23 -1.28
N HIS A 100 -11.85 7.12 -0.40
CA HIS A 100 -12.73 8.05 0.28
C HIS A 100 -13.12 9.26 -0.60
N ASN A 101 -12.19 9.73 -1.43
CA ASN A 101 -12.38 10.90 -2.26
C ASN A 101 -13.07 10.52 -3.59
N ASP A 102 -14.34 10.84 -3.73
CA ASP A 102 -15.15 10.57 -4.92
C ASP A 102 -14.68 11.35 -6.16
N GLU A 103 -14.00 12.50 -6.00
CA GLU A 103 -13.40 13.23 -7.11
C GLU A 103 -12.30 12.42 -7.82
N MET A 104 -11.71 11.43 -7.16
CA MET A 104 -10.69 10.55 -7.74
C MET A 104 -11.27 9.44 -8.61
N GLU A 105 -12.56 9.11 -8.47
CA GLU A 105 -13.18 7.98 -9.16
C GLU A 105 -12.94 7.98 -10.68
N PRO A 106 -13.15 9.09 -11.43
CA PRO A 106 -12.94 9.08 -12.88
C PRO A 106 -11.49 8.76 -13.27
N ALA A 107 -10.51 9.29 -12.52
CA ALA A 107 -9.10 9.04 -12.76
C ALA A 107 -8.73 7.58 -12.44
N ILE A 108 -9.21 7.04 -11.33
CA ILE A 108 -8.98 5.66 -10.94
C ILE A 108 -9.53 4.71 -12.00
N ARG A 109 -10.80 4.84 -12.37
CA ARG A 109 -11.43 3.96 -13.37
C ARG A 109 -10.72 4.02 -14.71
N ARG A 110 -10.33 5.21 -15.18
CA ARG A 110 -9.54 5.39 -16.39
C ARG A 110 -8.21 4.63 -16.31
N ASN A 111 -7.50 4.76 -15.19
CA ASN A 111 -6.20 4.13 -15.00
C ASN A 111 -6.30 2.59 -14.90
N LEU A 112 -7.28 2.07 -14.18
CA LEU A 112 -7.53 0.64 -14.09
C LEU A 112 -7.85 0.03 -15.47
N ALA A 113 -8.61 0.74 -16.30
CA ALA A 113 -8.96 0.30 -17.66
C ALA A 113 -7.76 0.21 -18.61
N LEU A 114 -6.59 0.76 -18.26
CA LEU A 114 -5.35 0.61 -19.04
C LEU A 114 -4.72 -0.79 -18.92
N SER A 115 -5.19 -1.62 -18.00
CA SER A 115 -4.65 -2.95 -17.73
C SER A 115 -5.75 -4.01 -17.74
N THR A 116 -5.45 -5.19 -18.26
CA THR A 116 -6.33 -6.37 -18.15
C THR A 116 -6.50 -6.83 -16.69
N LEU A 117 -5.60 -6.42 -15.78
CA LEU A 117 -5.75 -6.65 -14.36
C LEU A 117 -6.85 -5.78 -13.74
N GLY A 118 -7.23 -4.68 -14.38
CA GLY A 118 -8.30 -3.81 -13.93
C GLY A 118 -9.64 -4.55 -13.78
N ASP A 119 -9.92 -5.56 -14.60
CA ASP A 119 -11.14 -6.39 -14.52
C ASP A 119 -11.20 -7.23 -13.22
N LYS A 120 -10.07 -7.40 -12.55
CA LYS A 120 -9.98 -8.10 -11.25
C LYS A 120 -10.10 -7.15 -10.06
N ILE A 121 -10.15 -5.84 -10.29
CA ILE A 121 -10.14 -4.81 -9.26
C ILE A 121 -11.53 -4.19 -9.15
N GLU A 122 -12.11 -4.32 -7.97
CA GLU A 122 -13.38 -3.68 -7.59
C GLU A 122 -13.09 -2.40 -6.81
N LEU A 123 -13.48 -1.25 -7.36
CA LEU A 123 -13.38 0.04 -6.70
C LEU A 123 -14.66 0.36 -5.95
N ILE A 124 -14.53 0.60 -4.65
CA ILE A 124 -15.60 1.11 -3.78
C ILE A 124 -15.26 2.55 -3.40
N ILE A 125 -16.16 3.49 -3.72
CA ILE A 125 -16.07 4.87 -3.25
C ILE A 125 -16.83 4.99 -1.94
N GLY A 126 -16.14 5.39 -0.86
CA GLY A 126 -16.77 5.54 0.45
C GLY A 126 -15.79 5.59 1.62
N ASP A 127 -16.34 5.73 2.81
CA ASP A 127 -15.58 5.67 4.06
C ASP A 127 -15.14 4.24 4.37
N ALA A 128 -13.83 4.05 4.52
CA ALA A 128 -13.25 2.72 4.69
C ALA A 128 -13.77 2.01 5.95
N LYS A 129 -14.02 2.73 7.06
CA LYS A 129 -14.53 2.11 8.29
C LYS A 129 -15.96 1.62 8.13
N GLN A 130 -16.80 2.37 7.40
CA GLN A 130 -18.17 1.94 7.11
C GLN A 130 -18.19 0.71 6.22
N VAL A 131 -17.38 0.68 5.16
CA VAL A 131 -17.26 -0.47 4.26
C VAL A 131 -16.76 -1.69 5.02
N LEU A 132 -15.67 -1.57 5.79
CA LEU A 132 -15.12 -2.65 6.61
C LEU A 132 -16.13 -3.16 7.65
N SER A 133 -16.89 -2.26 8.27
CA SER A 133 -17.93 -2.63 9.23
C SER A 133 -19.04 -3.46 8.55
N SER A 134 -19.39 -3.15 7.30
CA SER A 134 -20.36 -3.96 6.54
C SER A 134 -19.83 -5.36 6.21
N PHE A 135 -18.56 -5.50 5.89
CA PHE A 135 -17.93 -6.81 5.68
C PHE A 135 -17.95 -7.65 6.96
N ASN A 136 -17.60 -7.04 8.10
CA ASN A 136 -17.65 -7.72 9.39
C ASN A 136 -19.07 -8.18 9.76
N GLN A 137 -20.08 -7.35 9.52
CA GLN A 137 -21.50 -7.72 9.77
C GLN A 137 -21.94 -8.85 8.85
N SER A 138 -21.61 -8.81 7.57
CA SER A 138 -21.94 -9.87 6.62
C SER A 138 -21.31 -11.20 7.05
N ASN A 139 -20.08 -11.18 7.53
CA ASN A 139 -19.38 -12.37 7.99
C ASN A 139 -20.00 -13.00 9.25
N THR A 140 -20.69 -12.24 10.12
CA THR A 140 -21.34 -12.81 11.32
C THR A 140 -22.53 -13.71 10.98
N THR A 141 -23.12 -13.56 9.80
CA THR A 141 -24.28 -14.36 9.34
C THR A 141 -23.89 -15.58 8.52
N ILE A 142 -22.61 -15.72 8.14
CA ILE A 142 -22.07 -16.81 7.33
C ILE A 142 -21.26 -17.74 8.23
N PRO A 143 -21.37 -19.07 8.12
CA PRO A 143 -20.51 -20.01 8.85
C PRO A 143 -19.02 -19.68 8.62
N SER A 144 -18.19 -19.81 9.65
CA SER A 144 -16.78 -19.38 9.61
C SER A 144 -15.97 -20.00 8.47
N TYR A 145 -16.28 -21.22 8.05
CA TYR A 145 -15.63 -21.92 6.94
C TYR A 145 -16.07 -21.45 5.55
N GLU A 146 -17.16 -20.69 5.46
CA GLU A 146 -17.69 -20.12 4.20
C GLU A 146 -17.39 -18.62 4.06
N GLN A 147 -16.82 -18.00 5.10
CA GLN A 147 -16.54 -16.56 5.09
C GLN A 147 -15.50 -16.21 4.02
N PRO A 148 -15.77 -15.22 3.15
CA PRO A 148 -14.83 -14.79 2.14
C PRO A 148 -13.71 -13.91 2.74
N LEU A 149 -12.80 -14.54 3.50
CA LEU A 149 -11.69 -13.85 4.17
C LEU A 149 -10.64 -13.37 3.16
N PHE A 150 -9.89 -12.33 3.55
CA PHE A 150 -8.79 -11.79 2.75
C PHE A 150 -7.47 -12.48 3.08
N ASP A 151 -6.66 -12.68 2.03
CA ASP A 151 -5.31 -13.25 2.12
C ASP A 151 -4.26 -12.17 2.39
N LEU A 152 -4.46 -11.00 1.76
CA LEU A 152 -3.58 -9.86 1.80
C LEU A 152 -4.40 -8.58 1.97
N ALA A 153 -3.97 -7.70 2.88
CA ALA A 153 -4.49 -6.34 2.98
C ALA A 153 -3.35 -5.33 2.84
N PHE A 154 -3.63 -4.19 2.20
CA PHE A 154 -2.74 -3.04 2.14
C PHE A 154 -3.44 -1.82 2.74
N ILE A 155 -2.82 -1.19 3.73
CA ILE A 155 -3.36 -0.03 4.45
C ILE A 155 -2.50 1.18 4.10
N ASP A 156 -3.05 2.10 3.29
CA ASP A 156 -2.43 3.37 2.90
C ASP A 156 -3.50 4.47 2.80
N ALA A 157 -4.27 4.67 3.86
CA ALA A 157 -5.35 5.66 3.94
C ALA A 157 -5.05 6.74 5.01
N ASP A 158 -6.07 7.31 5.69
CA ASP A 158 -5.86 8.33 6.73
C ASP A 158 -5.10 7.74 7.93
N LYS A 159 -3.91 8.29 8.17
CA LYS A 159 -2.98 7.82 9.22
C LYS A 159 -3.57 7.90 10.63
N LYS A 160 -4.54 8.81 10.85
CA LYS A 160 -5.22 8.95 12.15
C LYS A 160 -6.12 7.75 12.49
N GLU A 161 -6.52 7.00 11.49
CA GLU A 161 -7.46 5.89 11.60
C GLU A 161 -6.82 4.50 11.56
N TYR A 162 -5.47 4.42 11.50
CA TYR A 162 -4.75 3.16 11.35
C TYR A 162 -5.06 2.13 12.45
N CYS A 163 -5.28 2.59 13.70
CA CYS A 163 -5.70 1.69 14.79
C CYS A 163 -7.08 1.09 14.54
N ASP A 164 -8.02 1.91 14.04
CA ASP A 164 -9.38 1.47 13.72
C ASP A 164 -9.36 0.52 12.51
N TYR A 165 -8.57 0.86 11.48
CA TYR A 165 -8.40 -0.02 10.31
C TYR A 165 -7.88 -1.40 10.72
N LEU A 166 -6.88 -1.45 11.60
CA LEU A 166 -6.35 -2.74 12.07
C LEU A 166 -7.44 -3.56 12.77
N ASP A 167 -8.24 -2.93 13.65
CA ASP A 167 -9.32 -3.60 14.38
C ASP A 167 -10.40 -4.14 13.44
N LEU A 168 -10.69 -3.43 12.35
CA LEU A 168 -11.72 -3.81 11.40
C LEU A 168 -11.20 -4.82 10.34
N VAL A 169 -9.92 -4.74 10.00
CA VAL A 169 -9.30 -5.63 9.00
C VAL A 169 -8.96 -7.00 9.60
N LEU A 170 -8.43 -7.05 10.83
CA LEU A 170 -8.02 -8.32 11.44
C LEU A 170 -9.10 -9.41 11.48
N PRO A 171 -10.37 -9.13 11.82
CA PRO A 171 -11.42 -10.15 11.83
C PRO A 171 -11.69 -10.76 10.46
N ILE A 172 -11.55 -10.00 9.39
CA ILE A 172 -11.81 -10.43 8.01
C ILE A 172 -10.58 -10.97 7.29
N MET A 173 -9.42 -11.00 7.94
CA MET A 173 -8.23 -11.69 7.44
C MET A 173 -8.27 -13.17 7.81
N ARG A 174 -7.90 -14.05 6.87
CA ARG A 174 -7.73 -15.47 7.17
C ARG A 174 -6.58 -15.69 8.17
N PRO A 175 -6.58 -16.78 8.92
CA PRO A 175 -5.37 -17.24 9.61
C PRO A 175 -4.21 -17.39 8.62
N GLY A 176 -3.00 -16.98 9.00
CA GLY A 176 -1.84 -16.92 8.10
C GLY A 176 -1.87 -15.81 7.05
N GLY A 177 -2.90 -14.95 7.04
CA GLY A 177 -3.02 -13.81 6.13
C GLY A 177 -2.06 -12.68 6.47
N TRP A 178 -1.81 -11.80 5.51
CA TRP A 178 -0.82 -10.73 5.58
C TRP A 178 -1.44 -9.35 5.50
N ILE A 179 -0.91 -8.40 6.26
CA ILE A 179 -1.28 -7.00 6.19
C ILE A 179 0.01 -6.20 5.95
N LEU A 180 0.00 -5.32 4.97
CA LEU A 180 1.04 -4.34 4.69
C LEU A 180 0.50 -2.98 5.09
N ALA A 181 1.21 -2.23 5.95
CA ALA A 181 0.81 -0.87 6.34
C ALA A 181 1.90 0.12 5.97
N ASP A 182 1.56 1.12 5.15
CA ASP A 182 2.49 2.11 4.63
C ASP A 182 2.69 3.30 5.60
N ASN A 183 3.79 4.02 5.41
CA ASN A 183 4.19 5.24 6.11
C ASN A 183 4.30 5.10 7.65
N THR A 184 4.62 3.93 8.14
CA THR A 184 4.64 3.65 9.60
C THR A 184 5.85 4.24 10.33
N LEU A 185 6.87 4.72 9.59
CA LEU A 185 8.01 5.49 10.13
C LEU A 185 7.81 7.01 9.99
N TRP A 186 6.91 7.45 9.11
CA TRP A 186 6.46 8.83 8.96
C TRP A 186 7.62 9.83 8.88
N ASP A 187 8.51 9.65 7.91
CA ASP A 187 9.74 10.48 7.72
C ASP A 187 10.58 10.65 9.01
N GLY A 188 10.56 9.65 9.88
CA GLY A 188 11.25 9.66 11.18
C GLY A 188 10.53 10.43 12.28
N HIS A 189 9.39 11.07 12.04
CA HIS A 189 8.63 11.83 13.04
C HIS A 189 8.23 10.98 14.25
N ILE A 190 8.07 9.67 14.06
CA ILE A 190 7.70 8.75 15.15
C ILE A 190 8.70 8.71 16.30
N ILE A 191 9.95 9.08 16.08
CA ILE A 191 11.01 9.12 17.11
C ILE A 191 11.43 10.54 17.48
N ASP A 192 10.91 11.58 16.80
CA ASP A 192 11.30 12.97 17.02
C ASP A 192 10.31 13.66 17.99
N PRO A 193 10.79 14.17 19.14
CA PRO A 193 9.96 14.90 20.09
C PRO A 193 9.33 16.20 19.55
N ALA A 194 9.88 16.77 18.47
CA ALA A 194 9.32 17.95 17.82
C ALA A 194 7.88 17.69 17.31
N TYR A 195 7.55 16.44 17.04
CA TYR A 195 6.24 16.00 16.52
C TYR A 195 5.31 15.39 17.58
N ASP A 196 5.60 15.55 18.86
CA ASP A 196 4.77 14.99 19.94
C ASP A 196 3.34 15.54 20.00
N LYS A 197 3.07 16.65 19.32
CA LYS A 197 1.74 17.25 19.20
C LYS A 197 1.09 17.03 17.83
N ASP A 198 1.80 16.43 16.89
CA ASP A 198 1.25 16.13 15.57
C ASP A 198 0.31 14.93 15.65
N LYS A 199 -0.94 15.14 15.20
CA LYS A 199 -2.01 14.14 15.32
C LYS A 199 -1.73 12.85 14.52
N GLN A 200 -1.09 12.96 13.35
CA GLN A 200 -0.75 11.81 12.52
C GLN A 200 0.40 11.01 13.17
N THR A 201 1.43 11.69 13.66
CA THR A 201 2.55 11.07 14.38
C THR A 201 2.07 10.33 15.63
N ILE A 202 1.19 10.97 16.43
CA ILE A 202 0.59 10.34 17.61
C ILE A 202 -0.16 9.06 17.24
N ALA A 203 -0.98 9.12 16.20
CA ALA A 203 -1.77 7.98 15.73
C ALA A 203 -0.90 6.83 15.21
N LEU A 204 0.15 7.14 14.44
CA LEU A 204 1.09 6.12 13.95
C LEU A 204 1.93 5.50 15.06
N ARG A 205 2.35 6.29 16.08
CA ARG A 205 2.98 5.73 17.29
C ARG A 205 2.03 4.77 18.01
N ALA A 206 0.76 5.16 18.15
CA ALA A 206 -0.25 4.29 18.75
C ALA A 206 -0.47 3.00 17.95
N PHE A 207 -0.54 3.11 16.62
CA PHE A 207 -0.63 1.95 15.72
C PHE A 207 0.57 1.01 15.86
N ASN A 208 1.80 1.55 15.79
CA ASN A 208 3.01 0.75 15.92
C ASN A 208 3.07 0.02 17.27
N ASN A 209 2.70 0.71 18.36
CA ASN A 209 2.61 0.10 19.68
C ASN A 209 1.53 -0.98 19.77
N LYS A 210 0.35 -0.73 19.18
CA LYS A 210 -0.75 -1.70 19.12
C LYS A 210 -0.34 -2.97 18.38
N VAL A 211 0.27 -2.82 17.21
CA VAL A 211 0.80 -3.96 16.43
C VAL A 211 1.87 -4.70 17.24
N MET A 212 2.78 -3.97 17.91
CA MET A 212 3.86 -4.58 18.69
C MET A 212 3.33 -5.40 19.86
N GLN A 213 2.27 -4.96 20.55
CA GLN A 213 1.69 -5.61 21.71
C GLN A 213 0.76 -6.77 21.38
N ASP A 214 0.27 -6.85 20.14
CA ASP A 214 -0.67 -7.92 19.75
C ASP A 214 0.06 -9.24 19.51
N GLU A 215 -0.13 -10.20 20.42
CA GLU A 215 0.50 -11.52 20.37
C GLU A 215 -0.01 -12.40 19.23
N ARG A 216 -1.17 -12.07 18.65
CA ARG A 216 -1.73 -12.78 17.50
C ARG A 216 -0.98 -12.48 16.21
N LEU A 217 -0.07 -11.50 16.22
CA LEU A 217 0.62 -10.97 15.06
C LEU A 217 2.12 -11.27 15.10
N GLU A 218 2.65 -11.67 13.94
CA GLU A 218 4.08 -11.52 13.61
C GLU A 218 4.24 -10.22 12.84
N LYS A 219 5.33 -9.48 13.06
CA LYS A 219 5.51 -8.15 12.47
C LYS A 219 6.96 -7.77 12.30
N VAL A 220 7.22 -6.98 11.26
CA VAL A 220 8.50 -6.32 11.01
C VAL A 220 8.26 -5.00 10.27
N ILE A 221 9.03 -3.97 10.58
CA ILE A 221 9.03 -2.70 9.86
C ILE A 221 10.23 -2.69 8.92
N LEU A 222 9.98 -2.53 7.62
CA LEU A 222 11.02 -2.31 6.62
C LEU A 222 11.25 -0.80 6.45
N PRO A 223 12.51 -0.33 6.40
CA PRO A 223 12.83 1.07 6.13
C PRO A 223 12.73 1.37 4.60
N LEU A 224 11.56 1.09 4.03
CA LEU A 224 11.24 1.38 2.64
C LEU A 224 10.44 2.68 2.61
N ARG A 225 10.97 3.72 1.96
CA ARG A 225 10.39 5.08 1.98
C ARG A 225 10.06 5.49 3.41
N ASP A 226 8.80 5.80 3.69
CA ASP A 226 8.31 6.24 5.01
C ASP A 226 7.98 5.07 5.96
N GLY A 227 8.51 3.89 5.67
CA GLY A 227 8.35 2.67 6.46
C GLY A 227 7.16 1.82 6.03
N LEU A 228 7.42 0.57 5.69
CA LEU A 228 6.41 -0.44 5.39
C LEU A 228 6.39 -1.48 6.50
N THR A 229 5.31 -1.54 7.28
CA THR A 229 5.12 -2.59 8.28
C THR A 229 4.47 -3.80 7.64
N ILE A 230 5.16 -4.93 7.73
CA ILE A 230 4.65 -6.24 7.33
C ILE A 230 4.12 -6.94 8.57
N ILE A 231 2.87 -7.36 8.51
CA ILE A 231 2.16 -8.03 9.62
C ILE A 231 1.60 -9.34 9.08
N ARG A 232 1.82 -10.44 9.81
CA ARG A 232 1.17 -11.71 9.54
C ARG A 232 0.24 -12.06 10.71
N LYS A 233 -1.03 -12.32 10.42
CA LYS A 233 -1.95 -12.91 11.38
C LYS A 233 -1.54 -14.36 11.60
N LYS A 234 -1.16 -14.71 12.83
CA LYS A 234 -0.78 -16.09 13.16
C LYS A 234 -1.94 -17.04 12.89
N ASP A 235 -1.59 -18.27 12.54
CA ASP A 235 -2.57 -19.35 12.55
C ASP A 235 -3.07 -19.51 13.98
N THR A 236 -4.39 -19.66 14.16
CA THR A 236 -4.91 -20.04 15.48
C THR A 236 -4.25 -21.36 15.82
N ALA A 237 -3.41 -21.36 16.86
CA ALA A 237 -2.77 -22.56 17.31
C ALA A 237 -3.86 -23.62 17.58
N THR A 238 -3.83 -24.71 16.83
CA THR A 238 -4.41 -25.96 17.28
C THR A 238 -3.60 -26.34 18.53
N SER A 239 -4.10 -25.90 19.69
CA SER A 239 -3.62 -26.34 21.01
C SER A 239 -3.99 -27.79 21.23
#